data_9d4824ccee19231ebc0c73cac15912dc
#
_entry.id   9d4824ccee19231ebc0c73cac15912dc
#
_cell.length_a   1.000
_cell.length_b   1.000
_cell.length_c   1.000
_cell.angle_alpha   90.00
_cell.angle_beta   90.00
_cell.angle_gamma   90.00
#
_symmetry.space_group_name_H-M   'P 1'
#
loop_
_entity.id
_entity.type
_entity.pdbx_description
1 polymer ?
#
loop_
_entity_poly.entity_id
_entity_poly.type
_entity_poly.pdbx_seq_one_letter_code
_entity_poly.pdbx_strand_id
1 'polypeptide(L)'
;VALIENGSWAPLAAKVMRGMLENSADITFASNTAKLLSAPDADSNKQLDALAEELCREYLARQDETANKNDLSALFNLGYGLYVVTSNDGKKDNGLIVNTVSQVTNTPDRIAVTINKENYSHHIIKQTGIMNVNCLSTDAPFSVFETFGFQSGRTVDKFASCEPLRSDNGLVFLPKYINSFMSLKVVQYVDFDTHGMFICEITEARVISDRETMTYKKYLFDFKKASTVNKAVLDQIQREGLRAFL
;
A
#
# COMPACT_ATOMS: atom_id res chain seq x y z
N VAL A 1 -21.44 6.93 -26.93
CA VAL A 1 -20.84 8.18 -27.43
C VAL A 1 -21.60 9.36 -26.87
N ALA A 2 -20.91 10.32 -26.25
CA ALA A 2 -21.45 11.60 -25.81
C ALA A 2 -21.11 12.67 -26.83
N LEU A 3 -22.03 13.56 -27.11
CA LEU A 3 -21.84 14.66 -28.05
C LEU A 3 -21.90 16.00 -27.33
N ILE A 4 -20.87 16.81 -27.55
CA ILE A 4 -20.77 18.19 -27.10
C ILE A 4 -20.54 19.06 -28.33
N GLU A 5 -21.36 20.02 -28.54
CA GLU A 5 -21.18 20.95 -29.67
C GLU A 5 -21.00 22.38 -29.19
N ASN A 6 -20.12 23.10 -29.86
CA ASN A 6 -19.86 24.52 -29.63
C ASN A 6 -20.10 25.32 -30.91
N GLY A 7 -20.80 26.43 -30.79
CA GLY A 7 -21.05 27.33 -31.92
C GLY A 7 -21.86 28.52 -31.51
N SER A 8 -21.55 29.71 -32.08
CA SER A 8 -22.15 30.99 -31.68
C SER A 8 -23.57 31.24 -32.21
N TRP A 9 -24.06 30.50 -33.23
CA TRP A 9 -25.38 30.78 -33.83
C TRP A 9 -26.30 29.57 -33.88
N ALA A 10 -26.00 28.54 -34.59
CA ALA A 10 -26.83 27.34 -34.72
C ALA A 10 -25.93 26.13 -34.80
N PRO A 11 -25.44 25.63 -33.70
CA PRO A 11 -24.52 24.48 -33.71
C PRO A 11 -25.22 23.26 -34.34
N LEU A 12 -24.58 22.68 -35.36
CA LEU A 12 -25.04 21.50 -36.10
C LEU A 12 -24.05 20.31 -35.97
N ALA A 13 -22.96 20.50 -35.22
CA ALA A 13 -21.89 19.53 -35.14
C ALA A 13 -22.37 18.17 -34.60
N ALA A 14 -23.21 18.19 -33.57
CA ALA A 14 -23.77 16.96 -33.00
C ALA A 14 -24.64 16.20 -33.99
N LYS A 15 -25.46 16.92 -34.80
CA LYS A 15 -26.29 16.31 -35.85
C LYS A 15 -25.43 15.67 -36.93
N VAL A 16 -24.39 16.35 -37.38
CA VAL A 16 -23.45 15.82 -38.40
C VAL A 16 -22.72 14.62 -37.88
N MET A 17 -22.12 14.68 -36.67
CA MET A 17 -21.42 13.59 -36.07
C MET A 17 -22.31 12.35 -35.84
N ARG A 18 -23.56 12.57 -35.39
CA ARG A 18 -24.55 11.52 -35.25
C ARG A 18 -24.82 10.81 -36.58
N GLY A 19 -25.05 11.58 -37.67
CA GLY A 19 -25.25 11.03 -38.99
C GLY A 19 -24.03 10.25 -39.56
N MET A 20 -22.80 10.70 -39.25
CA MET A 20 -21.57 10.04 -39.67
C MET A 20 -21.38 8.67 -38.94
N LEU A 21 -21.86 8.57 -37.72
CA LEU A 21 -21.68 7.39 -36.85
C LEU A 21 -22.89 6.44 -36.85
N GLU A 22 -24.01 6.84 -37.46
CA GLU A 22 -25.28 6.12 -37.43
C GLU A 22 -25.21 4.69 -37.99
N ASN A 23 -24.30 4.47 -38.92
CA ASN A 23 -24.07 3.15 -39.54
C ASN A 23 -22.89 2.38 -38.93
N SER A 24 -22.30 2.88 -37.84
CA SER A 24 -21.20 2.19 -37.16
C SER A 24 -21.74 1.13 -36.21
N ALA A 25 -21.12 -0.06 -36.24
CA ALA A 25 -21.49 -1.14 -35.32
C ALA A 25 -21.15 -0.75 -33.86
N ASP A 26 -21.97 -1.21 -32.93
CA ASP A 26 -21.74 -1.11 -31.46
C ASP A 26 -21.61 0.31 -30.88
N ILE A 27 -22.27 1.28 -31.52
CA ILE A 27 -22.34 2.66 -31.00
C ILE A 27 -23.69 2.92 -30.34
N THR A 28 -23.66 3.25 -29.06
CA THR A 28 -24.79 3.81 -28.31
C THR A 28 -24.52 5.29 -28.05
N PHE A 29 -25.47 6.15 -28.39
CA PHE A 29 -25.39 7.58 -28.10
C PHE A 29 -26.04 7.88 -26.76
N ALA A 30 -25.42 8.76 -25.98
CA ALA A 30 -26.07 9.38 -24.83
C ALA A 30 -27.35 10.12 -25.29
N SER A 31 -28.37 10.10 -24.46
CA SER A 31 -29.66 10.77 -24.74
C SER A 31 -29.52 12.28 -24.72
N ASN A 32 -28.62 12.79 -23.89
CA ASN A 32 -28.33 14.21 -23.78
C ASN A 32 -27.19 14.64 -24.72
N THR A 33 -27.29 15.85 -25.24
CA THR A 33 -26.24 16.57 -25.99
C THR A 33 -26.01 17.92 -25.34
N ALA A 34 -24.78 18.24 -24.98
CA ALA A 34 -24.46 19.54 -24.41
C ALA A 34 -24.17 20.56 -25.52
N LYS A 35 -24.77 21.71 -25.45
CA LYS A 35 -24.58 22.84 -26.38
C LYS A 35 -23.94 24.00 -25.66
N LEU A 36 -22.82 24.47 -26.22
CA LEU A 36 -22.11 25.64 -25.74
C LEU A 36 -22.23 26.76 -26.80
N LEU A 37 -22.68 27.92 -26.40
CA LEU A 37 -22.73 29.08 -27.27
C LEU A 37 -21.54 30.00 -26.96
N SER A 38 -20.42 29.74 -27.61
CA SER A 38 -19.12 30.40 -27.45
C SER A 38 -18.41 30.16 -26.13
N ALA A 39 -19.06 30.37 -24.99
CA ALA A 39 -18.55 30.11 -23.65
C ALA A 39 -19.58 29.35 -22.80
N PRO A 40 -19.17 28.54 -21.83
CA PRO A 40 -20.11 27.92 -20.90
C PRO A 40 -20.90 28.97 -20.10
N ASP A 41 -22.21 28.79 -20.03
CA ASP A 41 -23.12 29.52 -19.19
C ASP A 41 -23.87 28.60 -18.22
N ALA A 42 -24.81 29.12 -17.45
CA ALA A 42 -25.56 28.36 -16.47
C ALA A 42 -26.39 27.22 -17.09
N ASP A 43 -26.87 27.39 -18.33
CA ASP A 43 -27.68 26.38 -19.02
C ASP A 43 -26.82 25.29 -19.64
N SER A 44 -25.73 25.66 -20.31
CA SER A 44 -24.76 24.71 -20.84
C SER A 44 -24.07 23.89 -19.73
N ASN A 45 -23.79 24.47 -18.55
CA ASN A 45 -23.26 23.74 -17.40
C ASN A 45 -24.27 22.68 -16.92
N LYS A 46 -25.58 23.00 -16.83
CA LYS A 46 -26.60 21.98 -16.49
C LYS A 46 -26.65 20.84 -17.51
N GLN A 47 -26.51 21.16 -18.81
CA GLN A 47 -26.47 20.13 -19.86
C GLN A 47 -25.23 19.27 -19.76
N LEU A 48 -24.07 19.83 -19.41
CA LEU A 48 -22.84 19.10 -19.17
C LEU A 48 -22.95 18.18 -17.94
N ASP A 49 -23.53 18.68 -16.84
CA ASP A 49 -23.75 17.88 -15.63
C ASP A 49 -24.70 16.70 -15.91
N ALA A 50 -25.82 16.96 -16.63
CA ALA A 50 -26.76 15.89 -17.01
C ALA A 50 -26.11 14.82 -17.92
N LEU A 51 -25.24 15.24 -18.85
CA LEU A 51 -24.48 14.33 -19.69
C LEU A 51 -23.47 13.52 -18.88
N ALA A 52 -22.77 14.15 -17.95
CA ALA A 52 -21.84 13.49 -17.06
C ALA A 52 -22.55 12.46 -16.15
N GLU A 53 -23.70 12.81 -15.56
CA GLU A 53 -24.49 11.88 -14.77
C GLU A 53 -24.97 10.68 -15.57
N GLU A 54 -25.41 10.88 -16.80
CA GLU A 54 -25.84 9.81 -17.70
C GLU A 54 -24.67 8.83 -17.99
N LEU A 55 -23.49 9.37 -18.34
CA LEU A 55 -22.30 8.58 -18.62
C LEU A 55 -21.80 7.82 -17.37
N CYS A 56 -21.81 8.49 -16.22
CA CYS A 56 -21.42 7.86 -14.97
C CYS A 56 -22.38 6.72 -14.58
N ARG A 57 -23.67 6.91 -14.80
CA ARG A 57 -24.70 5.90 -14.48
C ARG A 57 -24.51 4.62 -15.30
N GLU A 58 -24.31 4.76 -16.61
CA GLU A 58 -24.03 3.60 -17.47
C GLU A 58 -22.72 2.91 -17.13
N TYR A 59 -21.69 3.67 -16.78
CA TYR A 59 -20.40 3.15 -16.36
C TYR A 59 -20.51 2.41 -15.03
N LEU A 60 -21.22 2.98 -14.06
CA LEU A 60 -21.44 2.35 -12.75
C LEU A 60 -22.32 1.11 -12.87
N ALA A 61 -23.38 1.13 -13.70
CA ALA A 61 -24.22 -0.04 -13.95
C ALA A 61 -23.44 -1.19 -14.59
N ARG A 62 -22.53 -0.90 -15.54
CA ARG A 62 -21.64 -1.91 -16.13
C ARG A 62 -20.62 -2.46 -15.14
N GLN A 63 -20.15 -1.63 -14.20
CA GLN A 63 -19.27 -2.09 -13.13
C GLN A 63 -20.01 -3.02 -12.15
N ASP A 64 -21.27 -2.75 -11.86
CA ASP A 64 -22.09 -3.62 -10.99
C ASP A 64 -22.35 -4.99 -11.64
N GLU A 65 -22.56 -5.06 -12.95
CA GLU A 65 -22.71 -6.34 -13.66
C GLU A 65 -21.41 -7.15 -13.75
N THR A 66 -20.26 -6.45 -13.79
CA THR A 66 -18.93 -7.03 -13.83
C THR A 66 -18.21 -7.04 -12.48
N ALA A 67 -18.87 -6.55 -11.43
CA ALA A 67 -18.30 -6.49 -10.09
C ALA A 67 -17.81 -7.88 -9.68
N ASN A 68 -16.49 -8.02 -9.68
CA ASN A 68 -15.84 -9.24 -9.22
C ASN A 68 -16.15 -9.40 -7.73
N LYS A 69 -17.02 -10.36 -7.38
CA LYS A 69 -17.39 -10.64 -5.99
C LYS A 69 -16.18 -10.92 -5.09
N ASN A 70 -15.03 -11.20 -5.68
CA ASN A 70 -13.75 -11.47 -5.01
C ASN A 70 -12.70 -10.43 -5.39
N ASP A 71 -13.03 -9.15 -5.37
CA ASP A 71 -12.04 -8.09 -5.59
C ASP A 71 -11.11 -7.98 -4.37
N LEU A 72 -9.96 -8.64 -4.46
CA LEU A 72 -8.93 -8.64 -3.42
C LEU A 72 -8.28 -7.27 -3.20
N SER A 73 -8.56 -6.27 -4.04
CA SER A 73 -8.13 -4.89 -3.78
C SER A 73 -8.75 -4.31 -2.49
N ALA A 74 -9.85 -4.90 -2.02
CA ALA A 74 -10.45 -4.60 -0.71
C ALA A 74 -9.43 -4.73 0.45
N LEU A 75 -8.42 -5.62 0.32
CA LEU A 75 -7.35 -5.78 1.32
C LEU A 75 -6.49 -4.53 1.48
N PHE A 76 -6.39 -3.66 0.47
CA PHE A 76 -5.67 -2.38 0.58
C PHE A 76 -6.37 -1.36 1.50
N ASN A 77 -7.62 -1.60 1.86
CA ASN A 77 -8.35 -0.76 2.80
C ASN A 77 -8.12 -1.16 4.27
N LEU A 78 -7.44 -2.28 4.52
CA LEU A 78 -6.98 -2.61 5.86
C LEU A 78 -5.90 -1.63 6.29
N GLY A 79 -6.03 -1.09 7.51
CA GLY A 79 -5.04 -0.18 8.08
C GLY A 79 -3.83 -0.94 8.60
N TYR A 80 -2.66 -0.71 8.01
CA TYR A 80 -1.40 -1.30 8.46
C TYR A 80 -0.38 -0.21 8.80
N GLY A 81 0.33 -0.40 9.92
CA GLY A 81 1.62 0.26 10.13
C GLY A 81 2.72 -0.37 9.28
N LEU A 82 3.91 0.21 9.29
CA LEU A 82 5.12 -0.40 8.73
C LEU A 82 6.20 -0.51 9.78
N TYR A 83 6.81 -1.67 9.86
CA TYR A 83 7.72 -2.04 10.93
C TYR A 83 8.97 -2.71 10.34
N VAL A 84 10.13 -2.43 10.95
CA VAL A 84 11.31 -3.26 10.72
C VAL A 84 11.42 -4.25 11.86
N VAL A 85 11.30 -5.54 11.55
CA VAL A 85 11.55 -6.62 12.50
C VAL A 85 13.02 -7.00 12.41
N THR A 86 13.73 -6.97 13.53
CA THR A 86 15.14 -7.34 13.60
C THR A 86 15.34 -8.64 14.37
N SER A 87 16.38 -9.38 13.97
CA SER A 87 16.76 -10.67 14.52
C SER A 87 18.28 -10.89 14.34
N ASN A 88 18.84 -11.91 14.96
CA ASN A 88 20.25 -12.28 14.82
C ASN A 88 20.38 -13.80 14.76
N ASP A 89 21.15 -14.33 13.82
CA ASP A 89 21.36 -15.77 13.62
C ASP A 89 22.55 -16.33 14.42
N GLY A 90 23.11 -15.54 15.34
CA GLY A 90 24.32 -15.84 16.09
C GLY A 90 25.61 -15.42 15.41
N LYS A 91 25.55 -14.97 14.14
CA LYS A 91 26.70 -14.51 13.35
C LYS A 91 26.55 -13.08 12.89
N LYS A 92 25.36 -12.70 12.42
CA LYS A 92 25.06 -11.35 11.94
C LYS A 92 23.64 -10.91 12.28
N ASP A 93 23.49 -9.62 12.37
CA ASP A 93 22.19 -8.97 12.51
C ASP A 93 21.41 -9.02 11.18
N ASN A 94 20.12 -9.20 11.29
CA ASN A 94 19.22 -9.23 10.15
C ASN A 94 17.95 -8.42 10.44
N GLY A 95 17.28 -7.98 9.39
CA GLY A 95 16.02 -7.27 9.50
C GLY A 95 15.18 -7.38 8.23
N LEU A 96 13.86 -7.27 8.39
CA LEU A 96 12.92 -7.22 7.28
C LEU A 96 11.79 -6.24 7.60
N ILE A 97 11.14 -5.71 6.55
CA ILE A 97 9.91 -4.94 6.72
C ILE A 97 8.72 -5.88 6.74
N VAL A 98 7.80 -5.61 7.67
CA VAL A 98 6.48 -6.24 7.75
C VAL A 98 5.42 -5.17 8.01
N ASN A 99 4.19 -5.46 7.63
CA ASN A 99 3.00 -4.65 7.95
C ASN A 99 2.04 -5.39 8.90
N THR A 100 2.33 -6.62 9.22
CA THR A 100 1.48 -7.58 9.95
C THR A 100 1.88 -7.68 11.41
N VAL A 101 1.89 -6.55 12.11
CA VAL A 101 2.09 -6.46 13.56
C VAL A 101 0.82 -5.91 14.21
N SER A 102 0.31 -6.61 15.22
CA SER A 102 -0.88 -6.18 15.95
C SER A 102 -0.83 -6.61 17.42
N GLN A 103 -1.38 -5.78 18.31
CA GLN A 103 -1.65 -6.19 19.68
C GLN A 103 -2.80 -7.20 19.70
N VAL A 104 -2.65 -8.28 20.46
CA VAL A 104 -3.64 -9.36 20.59
C VAL A 104 -4.31 -9.39 21.95
N THR A 105 -3.57 -9.07 23.00
CA THR A 105 -4.08 -9.03 24.38
C THR A 105 -3.43 -7.86 25.15
N ASN A 106 -4.08 -7.43 26.24
CA ASN A 106 -3.61 -6.37 27.10
C ASN A 106 -3.35 -6.82 28.55
N THR A 107 -3.62 -8.08 28.86
CA THR A 107 -3.33 -8.64 30.18
C THR A 107 -3.11 -10.18 30.05
N PRO A 108 -1.86 -10.62 29.89
CA PRO A 108 -0.65 -9.84 29.65
C PRO A 108 -0.63 -9.18 28.25
N ASP A 109 0.17 -8.12 28.10
CA ASP A 109 0.37 -7.51 26.78
C ASP A 109 1.06 -8.48 25.82
N ARG A 110 0.39 -8.79 24.72
CA ARG A 110 0.94 -9.65 23.67
C ARG A 110 0.77 -9.03 22.29
N ILE A 111 1.81 -9.28 21.47
CA ILE A 111 1.90 -8.83 20.09
C ILE A 111 1.91 -10.05 19.17
N ALA A 112 1.13 -10.01 18.10
CA ALA A 112 1.24 -10.94 16.98
C ALA A 112 2.10 -10.32 15.88
N VAL A 113 3.06 -11.09 15.38
CA VAL A 113 3.88 -10.74 14.21
C VAL A 113 3.78 -11.88 13.20
N THR A 114 3.23 -11.59 12.00
CA THR A 114 3.11 -12.61 10.96
C THR A 114 4.17 -12.38 9.89
N ILE A 115 4.93 -13.43 9.56
CA ILE A 115 6.08 -13.37 8.65
C ILE A 115 5.96 -14.48 7.62
N ASN A 116 6.19 -14.16 6.35
CA ASN A 116 6.26 -15.15 5.28
C ASN A 116 7.41 -16.15 5.55
N LYS A 117 7.12 -17.46 5.39
CA LYS A 117 8.07 -18.54 5.66
C LYS A 117 9.30 -18.52 4.74
N GLU A 118 9.20 -17.93 3.55
CA GLU A 118 10.33 -17.77 2.61
C GLU A 118 11.36 -16.77 3.11
N ASN A 119 10.97 -15.84 4.00
CA ASN A 119 11.87 -14.84 4.56
C ASN A 119 12.90 -15.48 5.49
N TYR A 120 14.15 -15.07 5.32
CA TYR A 120 15.25 -15.54 6.16
C TYR A 120 15.02 -15.29 7.65
N SER A 121 14.49 -14.11 7.98
CA SER A 121 14.16 -13.74 9.37
C SER A 121 13.15 -14.68 10.02
N HIS A 122 12.20 -15.24 9.25
CA HIS A 122 11.25 -16.21 9.79
C HIS A 122 11.96 -17.41 10.42
N HIS A 123 12.95 -17.99 9.72
CA HIS A 123 13.72 -19.12 10.21
C HIS A 123 14.54 -18.77 11.46
N ILE A 124 15.20 -17.60 11.43
CA ILE A 124 15.97 -17.11 12.58
C ILE A 124 15.08 -16.98 13.81
N ILE A 125 13.95 -16.27 13.69
CA ILE A 125 13.04 -16.02 14.80
C ILE A 125 12.42 -17.32 15.32
N LYS A 126 12.08 -18.25 14.43
CA LYS A 126 11.56 -19.57 14.83
C LYS A 126 12.58 -20.36 15.63
N GLN A 127 13.87 -20.21 15.32
CA GLN A 127 14.96 -20.88 16.02
C GLN A 127 15.35 -20.19 17.33
N THR A 128 15.43 -18.87 17.36
CA THR A 128 15.93 -18.10 18.50
C THR A 128 14.85 -17.74 19.52
N GLY A 129 13.59 -17.64 19.08
CA GLY A 129 12.45 -17.26 19.91
C GLY A 129 12.41 -15.80 20.31
N ILE A 130 13.25 -14.94 19.72
CA ILE A 130 13.30 -13.50 20.02
C ILE A 130 13.34 -12.64 18.76
N MET A 131 12.79 -11.43 18.87
CA MET A 131 12.87 -10.41 17.84
C MET A 131 12.68 -9.01 18.44
N ASN A 132 13.08 -7.96 17.71
CA ASN A 132 12.61 -6.62 17.99
C ASN A 132 11.68 -6.15 16.87
N VAL A 133 10.67 -5.37 17.22
CA VAL A 133 9.79 -4.64 16.29
C VAL A 133 10.09 -3.17 16.40
N ASN A 134 10.54 -2.55 15.31
CA ASN A 134 10.84 -1.12 15.21
C ASN A 134 9.72 -0.44 14.44
N CYS A 135 8.97 0.45 15.06
CA CYS A 135 7.88 1.19 14.43
C CYS A 135 8.44 2.32 13.57
N LEU A 136 8.35 2.20 12.25
CA LEU A 136 8.87 3.22 11.34
C LEU A 136 8.11 4.53 11.50
N SER A 137 8.83 5.64 11.49
CA SER A 137 8.28 6.99 11.49
C SER A 137 8.15 7.54 10.06
N THR A 138 7.30 8.55 9.89
CA THR A 138 6.95 9.12 8.56
C THR A 138 8.10 9.80 7.85
N ASP A 139 9.22 10.06 8.51
CA ASP A 139 10.45 10.61 7.94
C ASP A 139 11.43 9.53 7.44
N ALA A 140 11.06 8.24 7.49
CA ALA A 140 11.89 7.16 6.97
C ALA A 140 12.10 7.36 5.45
N PRO A 141 13.36 7.48 4.97
CA PRO A 141 13.67 7.62 3.57
C PRO A 141 13.47 6.30 2.82
N PHE A 142 13.34 6.36 1.50
CA PHE A 142 13.13 5.16 0.67
C PHE A 142 14.23 4.12 0.83
N SER A 143 15.47 4.53 1.12
CA SER A 143 16.60 3.63 1.35
C SER A 143 16.38 2.63 2.51
N VAL A 144 15.57 2.98 3.51
CA VAL A 144 15.17 2.04 4.57
C VAL A 144 14.35 0.89 3.98
N PHE A 145 13.42 1.23 3.07
CA PHE A 145 12.58 0.23 2.40
C PHE A 145 13.40 -0.62 1.41
N GLU A 146 14.36 -0.03 0.70
CA GLU A 146 15.28 -0.77 -0.17
C GLU A 146 16.10 -1.78 0.63
N THR A 147 16.69 -1.35 1.76
CA THR A 147 17.54 -2.21 2.58
C THR A 147 16.76 -3.35 3.24
N PHE A 148 15.65 -3.04 3.90
CA PHE A 148 14.95 -4.02 4.72
C PHE A 148 13.79 -4.72 3.99
N GLY A 149 13.28 -4.13 2.89
CA GLY A 149 12.16 -4.67 2.11
C GLY A 149 12.59 -5.45 0.87
N PHE A 150 13.61 -4.97 0.12
CA PHE A 150 13.94 -5.53 -1.21
C PHE A 150 15.24 -6.37 -1.24
N GLN A 151 16.00 -6.38 -0.16
CA GLN A 151 17.24 -7.17 -0.08
C GLN A 151 17.09 -8.35 0.86
N SER A 152 17.79 -9.45 0.56
CA SER A 152 17.83 -10.63 1.43
C SER A 152 18.99 -10.55 2.40
N GLY A 153 18.73 -10.76 3.70
CA GLY A 153 19.79 -10.91 4.70
C GLY A 153 20.66 -12.16 4.54
N ARG A 154 20.31 -13.08 3.63
CA ARG A 154 21.19 -14.20 3.24
C ARG A 154 22.43 -13.72 2.51
N THR A 155 22.26 -12.72 1.63
CA THR A 155 23.30 -12.24 0.70
C THR A 155 23.90 -10.90 1.09
N VAL A 156 23.15 -10.07 1.84
CA VAL A 156 23.58 -8.70 2.20
C VAL A 156 23.64 -8.57 3.73
N ASP A 157 24.69 -7.88 4.21
CA ASP A 157 24.71 -7.37 5.57
C ASP A 157 24.00 -6.03 5.62
N LYS A 158 22.78 -6.03 6.15
CA LYS A 158 21.89 -4.87 6.19
C LYS A 158 22.30 -3.81 7.22
N PHE A 159 23.22 -4.14 8.12
CA PHE A 159 23.69 -3.29 9.20
C PHE A 159 25.16 -2.87 9.06
N ALA A 160 25.84 -3.27 7.98
CA ALA A 160 27.26 -2.99 7.75
C ALA A 160 27.64 -1.48 7.79
N SER A 161 26.69 -0.59 7.49
CA SER A 161 26.91 0.86 7.41
C SER A 161 26.44 1.65 8.64
N CYS A 162 25.93 0.99 9.69
CA CYS A 162 25.45 1.66 10.88
C CYS A 162 26.04 1.06 12.16
N GLU A 163 26.38 1.94 13.12
CA GLU A 163 26.65 1.46 14.49
C GLU A 163 25.35 0.99 15.11
N PRO A 164 25.21 -0.30 15.42
CA PRO A 164 23.96 -0.86 15.91
C PRO A 164 23.76 -0.48 17.39
N LEU A 165 22.63 0.11 17.70
CA LEU A 165 22.14 0.17 19.08
C LEU A 165 21.48 -1.16 19.42
N ARG A 166 21.69 -1.65 20.65
CA ARG A 166 21.12 -2.91 21.10
C ARG A 166 20.16 -2.73 22.26
N SER A 167 19.11 -3.50 22.20
CA SER A 167 18.12 -3.64 23.28
C SER A 167 18.58 -4.68 24.32
N ASP A 168 17.83 -4.82 25.40
CA ASP A 168 18.18 -5.72 26.50
C ASP A 168 18.26 -7.20 26.11
N ASN A 169 17.56 -7.62 25.03
CA ASN A 169 17.66 -8.97 24.48
C ASN A 169 18.88 -9.18 23.56
N GLY A 170 19.74 -8.18 23.41
CA GLY A 170 20.95 -8.20 22.58
C GLY A 170 20.74 -7.96 21.10
N LEU A 171 19.49 -7.87 20.62
CA LEU A 171 19.20 -7.60 19.21
C LEU A 171 19.32 -6.10 18.89
N VAL A 172 19.65 -5.81 17.65
CA VAL A 172 19.70 -4.43 17.17
C VAL A 172 18.32 -3.81 17.09
N PHE A 173 18.23 -2.52 17.38
CA PHE A 173 17.13 -1.68 16.97
C PHE A 173 17.67 -0.49 16.15
N LEU A 174 16.81 0.09 15.30
CA LEU A 174 17.23 1.17 14.42
C LEU A 174 17.48 2.46 15.21
N PRO A 175 18.64 3.14 15.00
CA PRO A 175 18.96 4.39 15.69
C PRO A 175 18.17 5.60 15.18
N LYS A 176 17.56 5.48 13.99
CA LYS A 176 16.86 6.57 13.28
C LYS A 176 15.64 6.03 12.56
N TYR A 177 14.74 6.96 12.19
CA TYR A 177 13.55 6.67 11.37
C TYR A 177 12.53 5.76 12.04
N ILE A 178 12.55 5.70 13.37
CA ILE A 178 11.56 5.02 14.20
C ILE A 178 11.03 5.99 15.28
N ASN A 179 9.79 5.74 15.67
CA ASN A 179 9.20 6.46 16.82
C ASN A 179 9.19 5.62 18.10
N SER A 180 9.26 4.30 17.96
CA SER A 180 9.31 3.37 19.09
C SER A 180 9.88 2.03 18.66
N PHE A 181 10.31 1.23 19.64
CA PHE A 181 10.59 -0.19 19.41
C PHE A 181 10.11 -1.03 20.59
N MET A 182 9.95 -2.33 20.32
CA MET A 182 9.60 -3.34 21.31
C MET A 182 10.50 -4.56 21.14
N SER A 183 11.07 -5.05 22.25
CA SER A 183 11.75 -6.34 22.30
C SER A 183 10.71 -7.42 22.65
N LEU A 184 10.70 -8.48 21.88
CA LEU A 184 9.68 -9.52 21.94
C LEU A 184 10.30 -10.89 22.17
N LYS A 185 9.64 -11.69 23.02
CA LYS A 185 9.90 -13.11 23.23
C LYS A 185 8.71 -13.92 22.73
N VAL A 186 8.96 -14.85 21.83
CA VAL A 186 7.95 -15.75 21.28
C VAL A 186 7.44 -16.69 22.36
N VAL A 187 6.12 -16.71 22.56
CA VAL A 187 5.44 -17.64 23.50
C VAL A 187 4.60 -18.67 22.78
N GLN A 188 4.18 -18.39 21.54
CA GLN A 188 3.44 -19.34 20.72
C GLN A 188 3.74 -19.08 19.24
N TYR A 189 3.78 -20.14 18.46
CA TYR A 189 3.86 -20.08 17.00
C TYR A 189 2.65 -20.76 16.39
N VAL A 190 2.01 -20.09 15.44
CA VAL A 190 0.91 -20.63 14.65
C VAL A 190 1.35 -20.75 13.21
N ASP A 191 1.24 -21.94 12.67
CA ASP A 191 1.64 -22.26 11.30
C ASP A 191 0.45 -22.08 10.34
N PHE A 192 0.65 -21.26 9.29
CA PHE A 192 -0.26 -21.11 8.17
C PHE A 192 0.42 -21.59 6.88
N ASP A 193 -0.31 -21.66 5.78
CA ASP A 193 0.20 -22.20 4.51
C ASP A 193 1.49 -21.49 4.04
N THR A 194 1.45 -20.18 3.91
CA THR A 194 2.58 -19.37 3.42
C THR A 194 3.30 -18.58 4.50
N HIS A 195 2.69 -18.41 5.68
CA HIS A 195 3.17 -17.54 6.75
C HIS A 195 3.22 -18.27 8.08
N GLY A 196 4.04 -17.76 8.99
CA GLY A 196 4.01 -18.12 10.39
C GLY A 196 3.65 -16.90 11.24
N MET A 197 2.74 -17.07 12.18
CA MET A 197 2.39 -16.04 13.17
C MET A 197 3.09 -16.35 14.49
N PHE A 198 3.86 -15.39 14.97
CA PHE A 198 4.53 -15.42 16.25
C PHE A 198 3.72 -14.61 17.26
N ILE A 199 3.19 -15.25 18.29
CA ILE A 199 2.59 -14.57 19.43
C ILE A 199 3.69 -14.34 20.45
N CYS A 200 3.89 -13.10 20.84
CA CYS A 200 5.04 -12.69 21.63
C CYS A 200 4.63 -11.92 22.89
N GLU A 201 5.38 -12.09 23.96
CA GLU A 201 5.40 -11.20 25.12
C GLU A 201 6.34 -10.05 24.87
N ILE A 202 5.98 -8.86 25.37
CA ILE A 202 6.84 -7.67 25.34
C ILE A 202 7.79 -7.77 26.54
N THR A 203 9.11 -7.82 26.27
CA THR A 203 10.15 -7.82 27.33
C THR A 203 10.74 -6.45 27.57
N GLU A 204 10.69 -5.57 26.57
CA GLU A 204 11.12 -4.17 26.63
C GLU A 204 10.32 -3.36 25.63
N ALA A 205 9.96 -2.12 25.97
CA ALA A 205 9.33 -1.17 25.05
C ALA A 205 9.84 0.24 25.32
N ARG A 206 10.20 0.97 24.26
CA ARG A 206 10.67 2.36 24.37
C ARG A 206 10.05 3.23 23.29
N VAL A 207 9.62 4.44 23.69
CA VAL A 207 9.30 5.53 22.78
C VAL A 207 10.60 6.29 22.49
N ILE A 208 10.93 6.47 21.20
CA ILE A 208 12.16 7.11 20.75
C ILE A 208 11.90 8.54 20.29
N SER A 209 10.74 8.80 19.67
CA SER A 209 10.34 10.12 19.20
C SER A 209 8.81 10.25 19.19
N ASP A 210 8.34 11.49 19.08
CA ASP A 210 6.94 11.86 18.93
C ASP A 210 6.44 11.89 17.47
N ARG A 211 7.27 11.44 16.52
CA ARG A 211 6.93 11.41 15.09
C ARG A 211 5.80 10.45 14.82
N GLU A 212 5.00 10.78 13.82
CA GLU A 212 3.91 9.90 13.37
C GLU A 212 4.43 8.56 12.86
N THR A 213 3.69 7.49 13.12
CA THR A 213 3.99 6.15 12.60
C THR A 213 3.74 6.10 11.10
N MET A 214 4.69 5.55 10.34
CA MET A 214 4.54 5.25 8.93
C MET A 214 3.45 4.20 8.73
N THR A 215 2.44 4.53 7.93
CA THR A 215 1.42 3.57 7.50
C THR A 215 1.71 3.06 6.10
N TYR A 216 1.23 1.86 5.78
CA TYR A 216 1.37 1.31 4.43
C TYR A 216 0.70 2.21 3.38
N LYS A 217 -0.44 2.80 3.71
CA LYS A 217 -1.14 3.77 2.84
C LYS A 217 -0.30 5.02 2.58
N LYS A 218 0.35 5.57 3.62
CA LYS A 218 1.23 6.73 3.46
C LYS A 218 2.46 6.39 2.63
N TYR A 219 3.10 5.25 2.88
CA TYR A 219 4.20 4.74 2.08
C TYR A 219 3.84 4.67 0.58
N LEU A 220 2.70 4.05 0.24
CA LEU A 220 2.23 3.98 -1.13
C LEU A 220 1.98 5.37 -1.74
N PHE A 221 1.44 6.31 -0.96
CA PHE A 221 1.15 7.66 -1.43
C PHE A 221 2.43 8.48 -1.66
N ASP A 222 3.35 8.49 -0.70
CA ASP A 222 4.57 9.30 -0.75
C ASP A 222 5.50 8.81 -1.86
N PHE A 223 5.69 7.50 -1.97
CA PHE A 223 6.60 6.93 -2.96
C PHE A 223 5.95 6.67 -4.33
N LYS A 224 4.64 6.49 -4.42
CA LYS A 224 3.90 6.49 -5.69
C LYS A 224 3.92 7.87 -6.37
N LYS A 225 3.83 8.97 -5.61
CA LYS A 225 3.95 10.34 -6.15
C LYS A 225 5.38 10.64 -6.65
N ALA A 226 6.39 10.15 -5.95
CA ALA A 226 7.79 10.33 -6.37
C ALA A 226 8.13 9.49 -7.61
N SER A 227 7.40 8.44 -7.91
CA SER A 227 7.70 7.48 -8.97
C SER A 227 7.05 7.77 -10.33
N THR A 228 6.50 8.96 -10.57
CA THR A 228 6.38 9.45 -11.95
C THR A 228 7.73 9.43 -12.70
N VAL A 229 8.82 9.22 -11.97
CA VAL A 229 10.19 9.08 -12.49
C VAL A 229 10.63 7.62 -12.67
N ASN A 230 9.93 6.62 -12.09
CA ASN A 230 10.40 5.21 -12.18
C ASN A 230 9.24 4.19 -12.26
N LYS A 231 8.54 4.18 -13.42
CA LYS A 231 7.44 3.27 -13.72
C LYS A 231 7.80 1.78 -13.56
N ALA A 232 9.06 1.42 -13.79
CA ALA A 232 9.54 0.04 -13.65
C ALA A 232 9.53 -0.46 -12.20
N VAL A 233 9.87 0.40 -11.23
CA VAL A 233 9.82 0.07 -9.79
C VAL A 233 8.38 -0.07 -9.32
N LEU A 234 7.45 0.73 -9.86
CA LEU A 234 6.03 0.61 -9.55
C LEU A 234 5.41 -0.66 -10.11
N ASP A 235 5.74 -1.04 -11.33
CA ASP A 235 5.28 -2.29 -11.94
C ASP A 235 5.84 -3.51 -11.18
N GLN A 236 7.02 -3.38 -10.60
CA GLN A 236 7.60 -4.39 -9.73
C GLN A 236 6.91 -4.42 -8.36
N ILE A 237 6.67 -3.27 -7.73
CA ILE A 237 5.90 -3.15 -6.49
C ILE A 237 4.44 -3.61 -6.68
N GLN A 238 3.81 -3.37 -7.83
CA GLN A 238 2.47 -3.89 -8.11
C GLN A 238 2.45 -5.40 -8.36
N ARG A 239 3.50 -5.96 -8.96
CA ARG A 239 3.62 -7.42 -9.19
C ARG A 239 4.11 -8.19 -7.97
N GLU A 240 4.98 -7.59 -7.18
CA GLU A 240 5.64 -8.22 -6.02
C GLU A 240 5.19 -7.62 -4.68
N GLY A 241 4.62 -6.42 -4.68
CA GLY A 241 4.48 -5.55 -3.52
C GLY A 241 3.55 -6.07 -2.42
N LEU A 242 2.51 -6.84 -2.75
CA LEU A 242 1.75 -7.57 -1.73
C LEU A 242 2.50 -8.82 -1.25
N ARG A 243 3.33 -9.42 -2.10
CA ARG A 243 4.08 -10.62 -1.74
C ARG A 243 5.36 -10.33 -0.97
N ALA A 244 5.93 -9.13 -1.07
CA ALA A 244 7.15 -8.76 -0.36
C ALA A 244 6.90 -8.33 1.10
N PHE A 245 5.73 -7.80 1.41
CA PHE A 245 5.38 -7.29 2.75
C PHE A 245 4.34 -8.13 3.50
N LEU A 246 3.68 -9.05 2.81
CA LEU A 246 2.81 -10.06 3.41
C LEU A 246 3.58 -11.35 3.66
#